data_d60814ef408d42f1cab1790b2d641045
#
_entry.id   d60814ef408d42f1cab1790b2d641045
#
_cell.length_a   1.000
_cell.length_b   1.000
_cell.length_c   1.000
_cell.angle_alpha   90.00
_cell.angle_beta   90.00
_cell.angle_gamma   90.00
#
_symmetry.space_group_name_H-M   'P 1'
#
loop_
_entity.id
_entity.type
_entity.pdbx_description
1 polymer ?
#
loop_
_entity_poly.entity_id
_entity_poly.type
_entity_poly.pdbx_seq_one_letter_code
_entity_poly.pdbx_strand_id
1 'polypeptide(L)'
;RVNETRKNILEIIESATLTHEQKLTCLANQADSLMEVLDLPEGLGELLNVPIDRKCICDLSEGHAPMRPRYIIPDYAKFLKEGSKFLQLDPPTDLYEALNSLMIFYKHVPSVTNYPVYVGQLDELLEPYIDTVDEAQAKKLLKLFLTQMDRTILDSFSHANIGPRDTKAGRLLLEAEKELENAVPNLSFKYDENITPDEFALKAIDCAMHSAKPSFANHKMFQSELGENYVIASCYNGLLLGGGAYTLCRLVLGNIAKRAKNIQDFKERELPYVLDIMARYMDARIKFEVEESGFFENNFLAKEGFIHRDRFSGMYGLVGLADCVNILFEKEGIKGRFGHDENANSLGVEIMEIIKA
;
A
#
# COMPACT_ATOMS: atom_id res chain seq x y z
N ARG A 1 12.62 12.73 -27.21
CA ARG A 1 12.81 11.91 -26.01
C ARG A 1 14.19 12.16 -25.35
N VAL A 2 15.36 11.98 -26.04
CA VAL A 2 16.70 12.17 -25.44
C VAL A 2 16.90 13.59 -24.86
N ASN A 3 16.53 14.63 -25.58
CA ASN A 3 16.66 16.02 -25.12
C ASN A 3 15.75 16.34 -23.93
N GLU A 4 14.56 15.75 -23.88
CA GLU A 4 13.62 15.88 -22.78
C GLU A 4 14.15 15.17 -21.53
N THR A 5 14.63 13.94 -21.67
CA THR A 5 15.27 13.19 -20.59
C THR A 5 16.46 13.95 -20.03
N ARG A 6 17.30 14.50 -20.89
CA ARG A 6 18.44 15.34 -20.48
C ARG A 6 17.99 16.57 -19.67
N LYS A 7 16.93 17.25 -20.11
CA LYS A 7 16.37 18.39 -19.39
C LYS A 7 15.90 18.00 -18.01
N ASN A 8 15.12 16.92 -17.88
CA ASN A 8 14.63 16.42 -16.60
C ASN A 8 15.77 16.04 -15.64
N ILE A 9 16.82 15.39 -16.15
CA ILE A 9 18.00 15.04 -15.36
C ILE A 9 18.69 16.31 -14.82
N LEU A 10 18.85 17.35 -15.64
CA LEU A 10 19.47 18.62 -15.21
C LEU A 10 18.62 19.30 -14.13
N GLU A 11 17.29 19.35 -14.30
CA GLU A 11 16.38 19.91 -13.29
C GLU A 11 16.51 19.20 -11.93
N ILE A 12 16.65 17.86 -11.92
CA ILE A 12 16.89 17.10 -10.70
C ILE A 12 18.23 17.48 -10.06
N ILE A 13 19.30 17.52 -10.85
CA ILE A 13 20.65 17.82 -10.36
C ILE A 13 20.74 19.25 -9.81
N GLU A 14 20.14 20.20 -10.49
CA GLU A 14 20.18 21.63 -10.15
C GLU A 14 19.22 21.99 -8.99
N SER A 15 18.30 21.11 -8.60
CA SER A 15 17.36 21.38 -7.53
C SER A 15 18.08 21.69 -6.21
N ALA A 16 17.83 22.87 -5.65
CA ALA A 16 18.36 23.29 -4.37
C ALA A 16 17.56 22.73 -3.16
N THR A 17 16.37 22.19 -3.41
CA THR A 17 15.44 21.70 -2.36
C THR A 17 15.55 20.21 -2.09
N LEU A 18 16.15 19.45 -3.01
CA LEU A 18 16.32 18.00 -2.86
C LEU A 18 17.63 17.68 -2.14
N THR A 19 17.57 16.75 -1.19
CA THR A 19 18.77 16.16 -0.59
C THR A 19 19.51 15.30 -1.61
N HIS A 20 20.76 14.95 -1.32
CA HIS A 20 21.55 14.05 -2.19
C HIS A 20 20.83 12.72 -2.43
N GLU A 21 20.29 12.09 -1.37
CA GLU A 21 19.57 10.81 -1.47
C GLU A 21 18.29 10.95 -2.31
N GLN A 22 17.53 12.02 -2.14
CA GLN A 22 16.37 12.31 -2.96
C GLN A 22 16.71 12.51 -4.43
N LYS A 23 17.83 13.20 -4.74
CA LYS A 23 18.32 13.32 -6.11
C LYS A 23 18.65 11.97 -6.73
N LEU A 24 19.35 11.10 -6.00
CA LEU A 24 19.66 9.73 -6.47
C LEU A 24 18.39 8.95 -6.78
N THR A 25 17.40 9.00 -5.90
CA THR A 25 16.09 8.37 -6.09
C THR A 25 15.37 8.92 -7.33
N CYS A 26 15.33 10.25 -7.49
CA CYS A 26 14.72 10.88 -8.67
C CYS A 26 15.43 10.50 -9.98
N LEU A 27 16.77 10.41 -9.98
CA LEU A 27 17.54 9.98 -11.13
C LEU A 27 17.27 8.50 -11.48
N ALA A 28 17.18 7.63 -10.47
CA ALA A 28 16.79 6.23 -10.66
C ALA A 28 15.38 6.13 -11.26
N ASN A 29 14.40 6.84 -10.72
CA ASN A 29 13.04 6.88 -11.26
C ASN A 29 13.00 7.42 -12.70
N GLN A 30 13.86 8.39 -13.05
CA GLN A 30 13.96 8.87 -14.43
C GLN A 30 14.51 7.78 -15.37
N ALA A 31 15.43 6.94 -14.92
CA ALA A 31 15.90 5.79 -15.68
C ALA A 31 14.83 4.71 -15.79
N ASP A 32 14.17 4.38 -14.69
CA ASP A 32 13.07 3.39 -14.64
C ASP A 32 11.93 3.78 -15.61
N SER A 33 11.60 5.08 -15.68
CA SER A 33 10.55 5.60 -16.57
C SER A 33 10.84 5.45 -18.07
N LEU A 34 12.07 5.10 -18.45
CA LEU A 34 12.41 4.78 -19.84
C LEU A 34 12.02 3.36 -20.24
N MET A 35 11.77 2.49 -19.27
CA MET A 35 11.23 1.15 -19.54
C MET A 35 9.80 1.28 -20.05
N GLU A 36 9.49 0.56 -21.11
CA GLU A 36 8.16 0.55 -21.71
C GLU A 36 7.56 -0.85 -21.57
N VAL A 37 6.36 -0.91 -21.03
CA VAL A 37 5.53 -2.11 -21.11
C VAL A 37 4.99 -2.19 -22.53
N LEU A 38 5.24 -3.31 -23.20
CA LEU A 38 4.74 -3.55 -24.54
C LEU A 38 3.32 -4.14 -24.49
N ASP A 39 2.68 -4.21 -25.65
CA ASP A 39 1.34 -4.80 -25.82
C ASP A 39 0.25 -4.15 -24.96
N LEU A 40 0.36 -2.83 -24.74
CA LEU A 40 -0.69 -2.07 -24.07
C LEU A 40 -1.99 -2.05 -24.90
N PRO A 41 -3.18 -2.13 -24.26
CA PRO A 41 -4.45 -2.16 -24.97
C PRO A 41 -4.68 -0.88 -25.77
N GLU A 42 -5.22 -1.04 -26.99
CA GLU A 42 -5.70 0.08 -27.79
C GLU A 42 -6.76 0.86 -27.01
N GLY A 43 -6.75 2.20 -27.12
CA GLY A 43 -7.67 3.09 -26.38
C GLY A 43 -7.20 3.48 -24.96
N LEU A 44 -6.17 2.85 -24.41
CA LEU A 44 -5.66 3.18 -23.08
C LEU A 44 -5.26 4.65 -22.96
N GLY A 45 -4.62 5.21 -23.98
CA GLY A 45 -4.16 6.61 -23.99
C GLY A 45 -5.28 7.61 -23.79
N GLU A 46 -6.49 7.32 -24.32
CA GLU A 46 -7.67 8.18 -24.18
C GLU A 46 -8.33 8.12 -22.80
N LEU A 47 -8.01 7.10 -22.00
CA LEU A 47 -8.57 6.88 -20.67
C LEU A 47 -7.59 7.22 -19.55
N LEU A 48 -6.29 7.05 -19.78
CA LEU A 48 -5.22 7.19 -18.82
C LEU A 48 -4.38 8.46 -19.03
N ASN A 49 -3.95 8.73 -20.28
CA ASN A 49 -2.98 9.79 -20.61
C ASN A 49 -3.65 11.12 -21.00
N VAL A 50 -4.70 11.48 -20.29
CA VAL A 50 -5.49 12.68 -20.50
C VAL A 50 -5.56 13.53 -19.21
N PRO A 51 -5.97 14.81 -19.29
CA PRO A 51 -6.19 15.65 -18.12
C PRO A 51 -7.09 15.01 -17.07
N ILE A 52 -6.88 15.34 -15.80
CA ILE A 52 -7.54 14.72 -14.66
C ILE A 52 -9.07 14.77 -14.72
N ASP A 53 -9.64 15.82 -15.26
CA ASP A 53 -11.07 16.02 -15.42
C ASP A 53 -11.74 15.09 -16.44
N ARG A 54 -10.95 14.42 -17.29
CA ARG A 54 -11.38 13.44 -18.30
C ARG A 54 -10.81 12.05 -18.10
N LYS A 55 -9.85 11.88 -17.16
CA LYS A 55 -9.19 10.62 -16.89
C LYS A 55 -10.18 9.59 -16.31
N CYS A 56 -10.36 8.47 -17.01
CA CYS A 56 -11.24 7.35 -16.56
C CYS A 56 -10.48 6.27 -15.83
N ILE A 57 -9.20 6.09 -16.14
CA ILE A 57 -8.28 5.16 -15.46
C ILE A 57 -7.15 5.96 -14.82
N CYS A 58 -6.80 5.64 -13.59
CA CYS A 58 -5.66 6.22 -12.90
C CYS A 58 -4.79 5.09 -12.35
N ASP A 59 -3.54 5.02 -12.77
CA ASP A 59 -2.55 4.04 -12.34
C ASP A 59 -1.65 4.52 -11.18
N LEU A 60 -1.99 5.66 -10.58
CA LEU A 60 -1.23 6.26 -9.48
C LEU A 60 0.26 6.48 -9.81
N SER A 61 0.56 6.71 -11.09
CA SER A 61 1.92 6.91 -11.62
C SER A 61 2.85 5.69 -11.50
N GLU A 62 2.30 4.48 -11.39
CA GLU A 62 3.10 3.24 -11.34
C GLU A 62 3.89 2.98 -12.63
N GLY A 63 3.47 3.58 -13.76
CA GLY A 63 4.15 3.43 -15.05
C GLY A 63 5.61 3.89 -15.08
N HIS A 64 6.09 4.64 -14.05
CA HIS A 64 7.49 5.03 -13.94
C HIS A 64 8.41 3.92 -13.41
N ALA A 65 7.87 2.85 -12.84
CA ALA A 65 8.63 1.72 -12.31
C ALA A 65 7.93 0.38 -12.65
N PRO A 66 7.81 0.03 -13.95
CA PRO A 66 6.99 -1.12 -14.37
C PRO A 66 7.54 -2.48 -13.89
N MET A 67 8.81 -2.55 -13.49
CA MET A 67 9.46 -3.76 -12.99
C MET A 67 9.27 -3.99 -11.48
N ARG A 68 8.54 -3.12 -10.78
CA ARG A 68 8.36 -3.23 -9.32
C ARG A 68 6.90 -3.44 -8.97
N PRO A 69 6.58 -4.39 -8.07
CA PRO A 69 5.25 -4.48 -7.48
C PRO A 69 4.85 -3.21 -6.74
N ARG A 70 3.58 -2.91 -6.77
CA ARG A 70 3.03 -1.82 -5.97
C ARG A 70 3.25 -2.02 -4.49
N TYR A 71 2.97 -3.22 -3.99
CA TYR A 71 3.14 -3.60 -2.60
C TYR A 71 3.92 -4.90 -2.49
N ILE A 72 4.91 -4.89 -1.61
CA ILE A 72 5.65 -6.08 -1.20
C ILE A 72 5.46 -6.23 0.30
N ILE A 73 4.99 -7.40 0.73
CA ILE A 73 4.63 -7.72 2.12
C ILE A 73 5.50 -8.90 2.59
N PRO A 74 6.77 -8.68 2.95
CA PRO A 74 7.64 -9.76 3.36
C PRO A 74 7.21 -10.40 4.68
N ASP A 75 7.51 -11.67 4.84
CA ASP A 75 7.40 -12.39 6.10
C ASP A 75 8.59 -12.03 7.01
N TYR A 76 8.43 -10.95 7.77
CA TYR A 76 9.46 -10.49 8.72
C TYR A 76 9.65 -11.45 9.90
N ALA A 77 8.61 -12.21 10.29
CA ALA A 77 8.73 -13.19 11.36
C ALA A 77 9.66 -14.34 10.93
N LYS A 78 9.50 -14.81 9.69
CA LYS A 78 10.43 -15.78 9.09
C LYS A 78 11.86 -15.23 9.05
N PHE A 79 12.03 -13.97 8.62
CA PHE A 79 13.34 -13.34 8.58
C PHE A 79 14.00 -13.27 9.96
N LEU A 80 13.30 -12.82 11.00
CA LEU A 80 13.87 -12.78 12.36
C LEU A 80 14.20 -14.18 12.91
N LYS A 81 13.44 -15.20 12.47
CA LYS A 81 13.66 -16.58 12.90
C LYS A 81 14.84 -17.28 12.19
N GLU A 82 15.05 -16.99 10.91
CA GLU A 82 15.96 -17.74 10.04
C GLU A 82 17.19 -16.92 9.60
N GLY A 83 17.14 -15.59 9.77
CA GLY A 83 18.14 -14.68 9.20
C GLY A 83 18.00 -14.53 7.70
N SER A 84 19.02 -14.01 7.04
CA SER A 84 19.12 -13.89 5.58
C SER A 84 20.54 -14.15 5.11
N LYS A 85 20.73 -15.12 4.22
CA LYS A 85 22.03 -15.40 3.62
C LYS A 85 22.46 -14.29 2.67
N PHE A 86 21.50 -13.72 1.94
CA PHE A 86 21.77 -12.62 1.01
C PHE A 86 22.28 -11.37 1.74
N LEU A 87 21.62 -11.02 2.86
CA LEU A 87 22.02 -9.88 3.67
C LEU A 87 23.16 -10.18 4.65
N GLN A 88 23.57 -11.44 4.74
CA GLN A 88 24.58 -11.90 5.70
C GLN A 88 24.21 -11.55 7.16
N LEU A 89 22.95 -11.77 7.50
CA LEU A 89 22.39 -11.54 8.84
C LEU A 89 21.96 -12.86 9.45
N ASP A 90 22.49 -13.15 10.62
CA ASP A 90 22.05 -14.27 11.46
C ASP A 90 20.73 -13.91 12.18
N PRO A 91 19.95 -14.91 12.65
CA PRO A 91 18.82 -14.68 13.54
C PRO A 91 19.20 -13.85 14.76
N PRO A 92 18.49 -12.78 15.10
CA PRO A 92 18.80 -11.95 16.26
C PRO A 92 18.59 -12.71 17.57
N THR A 93 19.41 -12.41 18.57
CA THR A 93 19.37 -13.00 19.92
C THR A 93 18.83 -12.05 20.98
N ASP A 94 18.80 -10.76 20.70
CA ASP A 94 18.30 -9.72 21.59
C ASP A 94 17.56 -8.60 20.84
N LEU A 95 17.02 -7.66 21.61
CA LEU A 95 16.25 -6.52 21.06
C LEU A 95 17.11 -5.60 20.19
N TYR A 96 18.39 -5.40 20.52
CA TYR A 96 19.28 -4.55 19.70
C TYR A 96 19.47 -5.14 18.32
N GLU A 97 19.78 -6.43 18.26
CA GLU A 97 19.99 -7.15 17.00
C GLU A 97 18.70 -7.23 16.19
N ALA A 98 17.56 -7.47 16.83
CA ALA A 98 16.26 -7.53 16.15
C ALA A 98 15.90 -6.19 15.47
N LEU A 99 16.02 -5.08 16.18
CA LEU A 99 15.74 -3.76 15.65
C LEU A 99 16.71 -3.36 14.53
N ASN A 100 18.00 -3.64 14.71
CA ASN A 100 19.02 -3.37 13.69
C ASN A 100 18.78 -4.20 12.41
N SER A 101 18.50 -5.49 12.57
CA SER A 101 18.25 -6.41 11.44
C SER A 101 17.00 -5.98 10.64
N LEU A 102 15.92 -5.58 11.32
CA LEU A 102 14.73 -5.07 10.66
C LEU A 102 15.03 -3.79 9.85
N MET A 103 15.78 -2.83 10.41
CA MET A 103 16.15 -1.61 9.70
C MET A 103 17.01 -1.88 8.45
N ILE A 104 17.93 -2.85 8.53
CA ILE A 104 18.70 -3.28 7.36
C ILE A 104 17.77 -3.92 6.33
N PHE A 105 16.90 -4.83 6.76
CA PHE A 105 15.97 -5.52 5.84
C PHE A 105 15.05 -4.53 5.10
N TYR A 106 14.51 -3.53 5.81
CA TYR A 106 13.61 -2.53 5.19
C TYR A 106 14.26 -1.80 4.02
N LYS A 107 15.56 -1.55 4.06
CA LYS A 107 16.29 -0.92 2.95
C LYS A 107 16.32 -1.76 1.67
N HIS A 108 16.01 -3.05 1.77
CA HIS A 108 16.04 -4.02 0.68
C HIS A 108 14.63 -4.50 0.27
N VAL A 109 13.57 -3.80 0.69
CA VAL A 109 12.17 -4.09 0.33
C VAL A 109 11.62 -2.94 -0.53
N PRO A 110 12.00 -2.85 -1.80
CA PRO A 110 11.53 -1.80 -2.68
C PRO A 110 10.09 -2.07 -3.13
N SER A 111 9.27 -1.04 -3.09
CA SER A 111 8.00 -0.98 -3.82
C SER A 111 8.14 -0.01 -4.99
N VAL A 112 7.06 0.32 -5.64
CA VAL A 112 7.00 1.41 -6.63
C VAL A 112 7.57 2.73 -6.07
N THR A 113 7.40 2.96 -4.77
CA THR A 113 7.91 4.15 -4.07
C THR A 113 9.36 4.04 -3.58
N ASN A 114 10.04 2.93 -3.81
CA ASN A 114 11.39 2.60 -3.32
C ASN A 114 11.50 2.37 -1.81
N TYR A 115 10.38 2.29 -1.09
CA TYR A 115 10.33 2.06 0.35
C TYR A 115 9.35 0.93 0.67
N PRO A 116 9.51 0.22 1.80
CA PRO A 116 8.55 -0.79 2.22
C PRO A 116 7.22 -0.13 2.59
N VAL A 117 6.13 -0.63 2.04
CA VAL A 117 4.76 -0.20 2.39
C VAL A 117 4.21 -0.91 3.62
N TYR A 118 4.90 -1.94 4.09
CA TYR A 118 4.59 -2.71 5.29
C TYR A 118 5.88 -3.00 6.03
N VAL A 119 5.92 -2.70 7.31
CA VAL A 119 7.09 -2.87 8.18
C VAL A 119 6.88 -3.90 9.29
N GLY A 120 5.74 -4.60 9.28
CA GLY A 120 5.48 -5.75 10.12
C GLY A 120 4.34 -5.58 11.14
N GLN A 121 4.01 -6.68 11.78
CA GLN A 121 3.23 -6.75 13.01
C GLN A 121 4.19 -6.50 14.17
N LEU A 122 4.52 -5.22 14.43
CA LEU A 122 5.68 -4.85 15.24
C LEU A 122 5.64 -5.37 16.68
N ASP A 123 4.48 -5.42 17.29
CA ASP A 123 4.32 -5.94 18.63
C ASP A 123 4.67 -7.43 18.71
N GLU A 124 4.13 -8.26 17.83
CA GLU A 124 4.41 -9.71 17.78
C GLU A 124 5.86 -10.00 17.35
N LEU A 125 6.41 -9.21 16.43
CA LEU A 125 7.79 -9.36 15.97
C LEU A 125 8.81 -9.07 17.07
N LEU A 126 8.54 -8.11 17.94
CA LEU A 126 9.48 -7.65 18.97
C LEU A 126 9.25 -8.28 20.34
N GLU A 127 8.05 -8.85 20.59
CA GLU A 127 7.74 -9.50 21.88
C GLU A 127 8.76 -10.55 22.32
N PRO A 128 9.29 -11.43 21.45
CA PRO A 128 10.30 -12.42 21.87
C PRO A 128 11.60 -11.81 22.39
N TYR A 129 11.89 -10.57 22.06
CA TYR A 129 13.14 -9.90 22.38
C TYR A 129 13.00 -8.83 23.47
N ILE A 130 11.77 -8.42 23.81
CA ILE A 130 11.50 -7.25 24.66
C ILE A 130 12.07 -7.39 26.06
N ASP A 131 12.13 -8.60 26.60
CA ASP A 131 12.64 -8.91 27.94
C ASP A 131 14.15 -9.22 27.98
N THR A 132 14.86 -9.11 26.86
CA THR A 132 16.32 -9.25 26.82
C THR A 132 17.04 -8.02 27.43
N VAL A 133 16.32 -6.95 27.65
CA VAL A 133 16.75 -5.70 28.29
C VAL A 133 15.71 -5.27 29.32
N ASP A 134 16.08 -4.34 30.23
CA ASP A 134 15.07 -3.75 31.11
C ASP A 134 14.07 -2.84 30.35
N GLU A 135 12.92 -2.57 30.97
CA GLU A 135 11.83 -1.86 30.34
C GLU A 135 12.19 -0.42 29.91
N ALA A 136 12.98 0.29 30.72
CA ALA A 136 13.42 1.65 30.37
C ALA A 136 14.33 1.64 29.14
N GLN A 137 15.21 0.64 29.07
CA GLN A 137 16.08 0.43 27.91
C GLN A 137 15.28 -0.02 26.68
N ALA A 138 14.30 -0.94 26.84
CA ALA A 138 13.42 -1.35 25.77
C ALA A 138 12.67 -0.15 25.18
N LYS A 139 12.05 0.67 26.01
CA LYS A 139 11.35 1.89 25.58
C LYS A 139 12.28 2.87 24.84
N LYS A 140 13.50 3.07 25.33
CA LYS A 140 14.49 3.92 24.66
C LYS A 140 14.86 3.38 23.28
N LEU A 141 15.09 2.08 23.14
CA LEU A 141 15.43 1.44 21.88
C LEU A 141 14.28 1.52 20.87
N LEU A 142 13.04 1.28 21.32
CA LEU A 142 11.86 1.42 20.46
C LEU A 142 11.69 2.87 19.97
N LYS A 143 11.92 3.87 20.83
CA LYS A 143 11.89 5.28 20.40
C LYS A 143 12.98 5.59 19.37
N LEU A 144 14.19 5.06 19.53
CA LEU A 144 15.26 5.22 18.53
C LEU A 144 14.90 4.55 17.20
N PHE A 145 14.36 3.34 17.26
CA PHE A 145 13.92 2.59 16.08
C PHE A 145 12.81 3.32 15.32
N LEU A 146 11.75 3.76 16.01
CA LEU A 146 10.65 4.52 15.40
C LEU A 146 11.14 5.85 14.83
N THR A 147 12.02 6.56 15.54
CA THR A 147 12.63 7.80 15.05
C THR A 147 13.48 7.57 13.81
N GLN A 148 14.30 6.50 13.79
CA GLN A 148 15.09 6.16 12.62
C GLN A 148 14.19 5.81 11.43
N MET A 149 13.13 5.04 11.65
CA MET A 149 12.15 4.70 10.62
C MET A 149 11.53 5.95 10.01
N ASP A 150 11.01 6.87 10.85
CA ASP A 150 10.39 8.11 10.40
C ASP A 150 11.36 9.02 9.62
N ARG A 151 12.64 9.02 9.95
CA ARG A 151 13.64 9.87 9.29
C ARG A 151 14.29 9.24 8.07
N THR A 152 14.20 7.93 7.89
CA THR A 152 14.89 7.19 6.80
C THR A 152 13.95 6.52 5.82
N ILE A 153 12.71 6.22 6.19
CA ILE A 153 11.67 5.73 5.29
C ILE A 153 10.81 6.93 4.88
N LEU A 154 11.16 7.54 3.76
CA LEU A 154 10.54 8.79 3.28
C LEU A 154 9.21 8.55 2.55
N ASP A 155 8.48 7.52 2.91
CA ASP A 155 7.18 7.17 2.33
C ASP A 155 6.09 7.16 3.39
N SER A 156 5.17 8.12 3.30
CA SER A 156 4.01 8.22 4.18
C SER A 156 3.04 7.03 4.10
N PHE A 157 3.21 6.12 3.14
CA PHE A 157 2.42 4.89 3.03
C PHE A 157 2.98 3.71 3.82
N SER A 158 4.19 3.82 4.37
CA SER A 158 4.75 2.77 5.24
C SER A 158 3.87 2.54 6.47
N HIS A 159 3.53 1.28 6.73
CA HIS A 159 2.49 0.88 7.66
C HIS A 159 2.95 -0.28 8.55
N ALA A 160 2.61 -0.22 9.82
CA ALA A 160 2.80 -1.31 10.78
C ALA A 160 1.47 -1.73 11.41
N ASN A 161 1.41 -2.95 11.92
CA ASN A 161 0.26 -3.45 12.65
C ASN A 161 0.62 -3.73 14.12
N ILE A 162 -0.37 -3.64 15.00
CA ILE A 162 -0.31 -3.96 16.43
C ILE A 162 -1.62 -4.67 16.81
N GLY A 163 -1.60 -5.57 17.80
CA GLY A 163 -2.76 -6.31 18.28
C GLY A 163 -3.15 -7.49 17.37
N PRO A 164 -4.24 -8.23 17.66
CA PRO A 164 -5.23 -7.95 18.69
C PRO A 164 -4.83 -8.37 20.12
N ARG A 165 -3.75 -9.18 20.26
CA ARG A 165 -3.28 -9.67 21.55
C ARG A 165 -2.54 -8.57 22.30
N ASP A 166 -2.72 -8.54 23.61
CA ASP A 166 -1.98 -7.66 24.50
C ASP A 166 -0.55 -8.20 24.68
N THR A 167 0.41 -7.40 24.27
CA THR A 167 1.84 -7.69 24.34
C THR A 167 2.59 -6.56 25.05
N LYS A 168 3.68 -6.89 25.73
CA LYS A 168 4.53 -5.87 26.35
C LYS A 168 5.15 -4.93 25.30
N ALA A 169 5.60 -5.50 24.19
CA ALA A 169 6.12 -4.73 23.06
C ALA A 169 5.06 -3.77 22.49
N GLY A 170 3.82 -4.24 22.32
CA GLY A 170 2.70 -3.40 21.84
C GLY A 170 2.39 -2.23 22.77
N ARG A 171 2.38 -2.47 24.10
CA ARG A 171 2.18 -1.43 25.09
C ARG A 171 3.29 -0.35 25.03
N LEU A 172 4.55 -0.77 24.93
CA LEU A 172 5.69 0.15 24.84
C LEU A 172 5.76 0.87 23.49
N LEU A 173 5.37 0.22 22.40
CA LEU A 173 5.26 0.87 21.08
C LEU A 173 4.21 1.98 21.08
N LEU A 174 3.01 1.73 21.64
CA LEU A 174 1.98 2.78 21.75
C LEU A 174 2.42 3.95 22.63
N GLU A 175 3.13 3.68 23.74
CA GLU A 175 3.71 4.75 24.57
C GLU A 175 4.76 5.56 23.82
N ALA A 176 5.64 4.89 23.08
CA ALA A 176 6.68 5.55 22.30
C ALA A 176 6.08 6.42 21.19
N GLU A 177 5.08 5.91 20.45
CA GLU A 177 4.39 6.66 19.40
C GLU A 177 3.64 7.87 19.92
N LYS A 178 2.95 7.74 21.08
CA LYS A 178 2.28 8.85 21.74
C LYS A 178 3.25 9.99 22.08
N GLU A 179 4.49 9.65 22.49
CA GLU A 179 5.50 10.64 22.85
C GLU A 179 6.23 11.25 21.65
N LEU A 180 6.36 10.50 20.55
CA LEU A 180 7.11 10.91 19.35
C LEU A 180 6.26 11.68 18.34
N GLU A 181 4.97 11.35 18.24
CA GLU A 181 4.05 11.91 17.24
C GLU A 181 4.61 11.86 15.80
N ASN A 182 5.32 10.77 15.47
CA ASN A 182 5.95 10.58 14.17
C ASN A 182 4.92 10.44 13.03
N ALA A 183 5.29 10.77 11.80
CA ALA A 183 4.45 10.51 10.61
C ALA A 183 4.53 9.05 10.17
N VAL A 184 5.72 8.45 10.22
CA VAL A 184 6.01 7.07 9.76
C VAL A 184 6.48 6.21 10.94
N PRO A 185 5.98 4.96 11.05
CA PRO A 185 4.96 4.32 10.21
C PRO A 185 3.53 4.77 10.54
N ASN A 186 2.61 4.62 9.59
CA ASN A 186 1.20 4.53 9.94
C ASN A 186 0.97 3.28 10.79
N LEU A 187 0.01 3.34 11.69
CA LEU A 187 -0.32 2.20 12.56
C LEU A 187 -1.76 1.77 12.41
N SER A 188 -1.99 0.46 12.31
CA SER A 188 -3.31 -0.14 12.53
C SER A 188 -3.29 -1.01 13.77
N PHE A 189 -4.25 -0.74 14.64
CA PHE A 189 -4.56 -1.58 15.79
C PHE A 189 -5.66 -2.57 15.39
N LYS A 190 -5.31 -3.85 15.35
CA LYS A 190 -6.25 -4.94 15.10
C LYS A 190 -7.06 -5.15 16.37
N TYR A 191 -8.36 -4.91 16.31
CA TYR A 191 -9.24 -5.06 17.46
C TYR A 191 -10.19 -6.25 17.32
N ASP A 192 -10.28 -7.05 18.37
CA ASP A 192 -11.29 -8.12 18.52
C ASP A 192 -11.77 -8.12 19.96
N GLU A 193 -13.09 -7.96 20.15
CA GLU A 193 -13.74 -7.92 21.46
C GLU A 193 -13.51 -9.15 22.34
N ASN A 194 -13.18 -10.31 21.72
CA ASN A 194 -12.96 -11.58 22.44
C ASN A 194 -11.47 -11.83 22.76
N ILE A 195 -10.56 -11.07 22.16
CA ILE A 195 -9.10 -11.27 22.28
C ILE A 195 -8.43 -10.07 22.96
N THR A 196 -8.87 -8.86 22.62
CA THR A 196 -8.23 -7.61 23.04
C THR A 196 -8.74 -7.17 24.41
N PRO A 197 -7.90 -7.16 25.47
CA PRO A 197 -8.31 -6.60 26.76
C PRO A 197 -8.62 -5.10 26.67
N ASP A 198 -9.63 -4.66 27.43
CA ASP A 198 -10.05 -3.25 27.45
C ASP A 198 -8.90 -2.28 27.77
N GLU A 199 -8.02 -2.64 28.70
CA GLU A 199 -6.88 -1.81 29.08
C GLU A 199 -5.92 -1.59 27.89
N PHE A 200 -5.72 -2.60 27.04
CA PHE A 200 -4.86 -2.48 25.85
C PHE A 200 -5.54 -1.64 24.78
N ALA A 201 -6.86 -1.86 24.57
CA ALA A 201 -7.65 -1.04 23.66
C ALA A 201 -7.68 0.44 24.08
N LEU A 202 -7.88 0.72 25.38
CA LEU A 202 -7.84 2.08 25.92
C LEU A 202 -6.48 2.75 25.73
N LYS A 203 -5.38 2.01 25.88
CA LYS A 203 -4.03 2.54 25.59
C LYS A 203 -3.87 2.91 24.11
N ALA A 204 -4.41 2.10 23.20
CA ALA A 204 -4.41 2.41 21.78
C ALA A 204 -5.27 3.65 21.43
N ILE A 205 -6.43 3.80 22.08
CA ILE A 205 -7.29 5.00 21.97
C ILE A 205 -6.57 6.24 22.48
N ASP A 206 -5.94 6.15 23.65
CA ASP A 206 -5.19 7.25 24.23
C ASP A 206 -4.02 7.70 23.31
N CYS A 207 -3.30 6.76 22.72
CA CYS A 207 -2.30 7.05 21.69
C CYS A 207 -2.92 7.77 20.49
N ALA A 208 -4.03 7.24 19.95
CA ALA A 208 -4.70 7.82 18.80
C ALA A 208 -5.21 9.25 19.03
N MET A 209 -5.66 9.55 20.23
CA MET A 209 -6.09 10.90 20.60
C MET A 209 -4.95 11.93 20.60
N HIS A 210 -3.70 11.49 20.80
CA HIS A 210 -2.53 12.36 20.81
C HIS A 210 -1.84 12.46 19.44
N SER A 211 -1.63 11.32 18.78
CA SER A 211 -0.80 11.24 17.58
C SER A 211 -1.60 10.96 16.29
N ALA A 212 -2.95 10.95 16.34
CA ALA A 212 -3.85 10.59 15.26
C ALA A 212 -3.65 9.14 14.74
N LYS A 213 -2.94 8.30 15.46
CA LYS A 213 -2.74 6.86 15.18
C LYS A 213 -2.57 6.08 16.50
N PRO A 214 -2.91 4.78 16.54
CA PRO A 214 -3.29 3.90 15.43
C PRO A 214 -4.73 4.14 14.93
N SER A 215 -4.98 3.71 13.68
CA SER A 215 -6.35 3.46 13.20
C SER A 215 -6.80 2.09 13.66
N PHE A 216 -8.12 1.91 13.89
CA PHE A 216 -8.67 0.67 14.38
C PHE A 216 -9.21 -0.18 13.22
N ALA A 217 -8.89 -1.48 13.24
CA ALA A 217 -9.34 -2.45 12.25
C ALA A 217 -10.10 -3.59 12.92
N ASN A 218 -11.22 -4.00 12.32
CA ASN A 218 -12.01 -5.15 12.77
C ASN A 218 -11.26 -6.44 12.43
N HIS A 219 -10.60 -7.05 13.42
CA HIS A 219 -9.81 -8.28 13.24
C HIS A 219 -10.66 -9.43 12.70
N LYS A 220 -11.85 -9.65 13.25
CA LYS A 220 -12.77 -10.70 12.83
C LYS A 220 -13.14 -10.62 11.35
N MET A 221 -13.44 -9.39 10.88
CA MET A 221 -13.80 -9.16 9.48
C MET A 221 -12.63 -9.49 8.55
N PHE A 222 -11.46 -8.92 8.79
CA PHE A 222 -10.29 -9.18 7.96
C PHE A 222 -9.87 -10.65 7.98
N GLN A 223 -9.91 -11.30 9.14
CA GLN A 223 -9.62 -12.73 9.26
C GLN A 223 -10.62 -13.61 8.51
N SER A 224 -11.90 -13.26 8.52
CA SER A 224 -12.94 -14.03 7.79
C SER A 224 -12.80 -13.89 6.27
N GLU A 225 -12.29 -12.75 5.77
CA GLU A 225 -12.14 -12.49 4.33
C GLU A 225 -10.80 -12.95 3.77
N LEU A 226 -9.72 -12.79 4.52
CA LEU A 226 -8.35 -12.99 4.05
C LEU A 226 -7.58 -14.11 4.78
N GLY A 227 -8.18 -14.72 5.81
CA GLY A 227 -7.53 -15.74 6.63
C GLY A 227 -6.64 -15.17 7.73
N GLU A 228 -5.97 -16.06 8.45
CA GLU A 228 -5.18 -15.70 9.64
C GLU A 228 -3.95 -14.83 9.34
N ASN A 229 -3.36 -15.02 8.16
CA ASN A 229 -2.13 -14.34 7.74
C ASN A 229 -2.37 -13.02 7.02
N TYR A 230 -3.50 -12.34 7.28
CA TYR A 230 -3.74 -11.04 6.71
C TYR A 230 -2.88 -9.95 7.37
N VAL A 231 -2.52 -8.97 6.60
CA VAL A 231 -1.89 -7.73 7.06
C VAL A 231 -2.65 -6.52 6.55
N ILE A 232 -2.48 -5.40 7.22
CA ILE A 232 -3.00 -4.10 6.78
C ILE A 232 -1.81 -3.23 6.40
N ALA A 233 -1.78 -2.76 5.16
CA ALA A 233 -0.65 -2.01 4.63
C ALA A 233 -1.07 -0.78 3.83
N SER A 234 -0.15 0.15 3.67
CA SER A 234 -0.35 1.38 2.92
C SER A 234 -1.54 2.20 3.47
N CYS A 235 -2.57 2.45 2.65
CA CYS A 235 -3.79 3.15 3.06
C CYS A 235 -4.90 2.16 3.49
N TYR A 236 -4.57 1.26 4.44
CA TYR A 236 -5.50 0.27 5.05
C TYR A 236 -5.98 -0.84 4.11
N ASN A 237 -5.17 -1.22 3.11
CA ASN A 237 -5.47 -2.37 2.27
C ASN A 237 -5.19 -3.67 3.03
N GLY A 238 -6.14 -4.62 2.98
CA GLY A 238 -5.94 -5.99 3.43
C GLY A 238 -5.15 -6.78 2.39
N LEU A 239 -4.02 -7.37 2.79
CA LEU A 239 -3.13 -8.15 1.94
C LEU A 239 -2.68 -9.42 2.70
N LEU A 240 -1.99 -10.32 2.00
CA LEU A 240 -1.47 -11.55 2.60
C LEU A 240 0.00 -11.40 3.00
N LEU A 241 0.36 -11.90 4.17
CA LEU A 241 1.75 -12.00 4.62
C LEU A 241 2.55 -12.90 3.65
N GLY A 242 3.74 -12.46 3.30
CA GLY A 242 4.56 -13.11 2.29
C GLY A 242 4.03 -12.91 0.86
N GLY A 243 3.18 -11.92 0.64
CA GLY A 243 2.57 -11.59 -0.65
C GLY A 243 2.77 -10.13 -1.03
N GLY A 244 1.77 -9.57 -1.69
CA GLY A 244 1.79 -8.19 -2.14
C GLY A 244 0.71 -7.89 -3.16
N ALA A 245 0.89 -6.78 -3.87
CA ALA A 245 0.07 -6.44 -5.02
C ALA A 245 0.98 -6.01 -6.18
N TYR A 246 0.74 -6.58 -7.34
CA TYR A 246 1.45 -6.23 -8.57
C TYR A 246 1.19 -4.79 -8.97
N THR A 247 -0.08 -4.39 -9.01
CA THR A 247 -0.52 -3.08 -9.47
C THR A 247 -1.83 -2.68 -8.78
N LEU A 248 -2.07 -1.38 -8.71
CA LEU A 248 -3.34 -0.79 -8.26
C LEU A 248 -3.79 0.23 -9.29
N CYS A 249 -4.76 -0.14 -10.13
CA CYS A 249 -5.41 0.79 -11.04
C CYS A 249 -6.76 1.22 -10.48
N ARG A 250 -7.13 2.47 -10.68
CA ARG A 250 -8.40 3.05 -10.21
C ARG A 250 -9.31 3.43 -11.36
N LEU A 251 -10.58 3.10 -11.22
CA LEU A 251 -11.66 3.67 -12.05
C LEU A 251 -12.08 5.01 -11.48
N VAL A 252 -12.14 6.03 -12.34
CA VAL A 252 -12.70 7.35 -12.01
C VAL A 252 -14.14 7.39 -12.50
N LEU A 253 -15.05 6.84 -11.69
CA LEU A 253 -16.43 6.56 -12.07
C LEU A 253 -17.20 7.81 -12.52
N GLY A 254 -16.98 8.95 -11.87
CA GLY A 254 -17.61 10.22 -12.27
C GLY A 254 -17.23 10.65 -13.70
N ASN A 255 -15.98 10.44 -14.10
CA ASN A 255 -15.53 10.76 -15.46
C ASN A 255 -16.09 9.77 -16.49
N ILE A 256 -16.23 8.48 -16.12
CA ILE A 256 -16.90 7.49 -16.98
C ILE A 256 -18.38 7.87 -17.18
N ALA A 257 -19.07 8.29 -16.12
CA ALA A 257 -20.46 8.77 -16.19
C ALA A 257 -20.62 10.00 -17.10
N LYS A 258 -19.65 10.92 -17.12
CA LYS A 258 -19.67 12.08 -18.04
C LYS A 258 -19.64 11.66 -19.51
N ARG A 259 -18.95 10.56 -19.86
CA ARG A 259 -18.87 10.03 -21.23
C ARG A 259 -20.17 9.39 -21.70
N ALA A 260 -20.91 8.77 -20.80
CA ALA A 260 -22.16 8.07 -21.10
C ALA A 260 -23.29 9.05 -21.46
N LYS A 261 -24.22 8.64 -22.32
CA LYS A 261 -25.40 9.41 -22.69
C LYS A 261 -26.48 9.41 -21.60
N ASN A 262 -26.67 8.25 -20.96
CA ASN A 262 -27.68 7.98 -19.94
C ASN A 262 -27.23 6.77 -19.07
N ILE A 263 -28.05 6.36 -18.11
CA ILE A 263 -27.75 5.22 -17.20
C ILE A 263 -27.56 3.91 -17.98
N GLN A 264 -28.39 3.62 -18.96
CA GLN A 264 -28.27 2.40 -19.76
C GLN A 264 -26.96 2.37 -20.55
N ASP A 265 -26.63 3.45 -21.25
CA ASP A 265 -25.39 3.60 -22.01
C ASP A 265 -24.14 3.48 -21.10
N PHE A 266 -24.23 3.99 -19.88
CA PHE A 266 -23.18 3.83 -18.88
C PHE A 266 -22.97 2.35 -18.52
N LYS A 267 -24.05 1.62 -18.18
CA LYS A 267 -23.97 0.22 -17.71
C LYS A 267 -23.59 -0.76 -18.80
N GLU A 268 -24.06 -0.56 -20.04
CA GLU A 268 -23.94 -1.52 -21.12
C GLU A 268 -22.74 -1.25 -22.05
N ARG A 269 -22.25 -0.01 -22.11
CA ARG A 269 -21.17 0.39 -23.02
C ARG A 269 -19.96 1.00 -22.35
N GLU A 270 -20.13 2.16 -21.67
CA GLU A 270 -18.97 2.92 -21.20
C GLU A 270 -18.23 2.22 -20.05
N LEU A 271 -18.96 1.77 -19.03
CA LEU A 271 -18.33 1.08 -17.89
C LEU A 271 -17.67 -0.24 -18.31
N PRO A 272 -18.31 -1.16 -19.04
CA PRO A 272 -17.67 -2.38 -19.54
C PRO A 272 -16.46 -2.11 -20.41
N TYR A 273 -16.50 -1.10 -21.28
CA TYR A 273 -15.37 -0.71 -22.12
C TYR A 273 -14.15 -0.28 -21.28
N VAL A 274 -14.36 0.58 -20.28
CA VAL A 274 -13.26 1.06 -19.44
C VAL A 274 -12.71 -0.08 -18.55
N LEU A 275 -13.58 -0.96 -18.05
CA LEU A 275 -13.18 -2.15 -17.27
C LEU A 275 -12.31 -3.08 -18.09
N ASP A 276 -12.69 -3.41 -19.35
CA ASP A 276 -11.89 -4.25 -20.25
C ASP A 276 -10.50 -3.66 -20.51
N ILE A 277 -10.45 -2.37 -20.84
CA ILE A 277 -9.16 -1.69 -21.06
C ILE A 277 -8.29 -1.70 -19.80
N MET A 278 -8.88 -1.44 -18.63
CA MET A 278 -8.14 -1.45 -17.37
C MET A 278 -7.63 -2.84 -17.03
N ALA A 279 -8.45 -3.88 -17.19
CA ALA A 279 -8.04 -5.27 -16.93
C ALA A 279 -6.86 -5.68 -17.83
N ARG A 280 -6.97 -5.44 -19.14
CA ARG A 280 -5.88 -5.74 -20.08
C ARG A 280 -4.61 -4.92 -19.82
N TYR A 281 -4.74 -3.67 -19.36
CA TYR A 281 -3.61 -2.86 -18.92
C TYR A 281 -2.91 -3.46 -17.71
N MET A 282 -3.69 -3.88 -16.71
CA MET A 282 -3.14 -4.54 -15.52
C MET A 282 -2.45 -5.85 -15.89
N ASP A 283 -3.07 -6.67 -16.74
CA ASP A 283 -2.48 -7.94 -17.21
C ASP A 283 -1.15 -7.71 -17.94
N ALA A 284 -1.06 -6.71 -18.81
CA ALA A 284 0.17 -6.36 -19.52
C ALA A 284 1.30 -5.96 -18.54
N ARG A 285 0.97 -5.19 -17.50
CA ARG A 285 1.92 -4.80 -16.44
C ARG A 285 2.38 -6.01 -15.63
N ILE A 286 1.44 -6.84 -15.19
CA ILE A 286 1.75 -8.05 -14.40
C ILE A 286 2.61 -9.01 -15.21
N LYS A 287 2.30 -9.20 -16.50
CA LYS A 287 3.10 -10.01 -17.40
C LYS A 287 4.53 -9.48 -17.54
N PHE A 288 4.69 -8.17 -17.74
CA PHE A 288 6.00 -7.54 -17.81
C PHE A 288 6.79 -7.77 -16.51
N GLU A 289 6.18 -7.51 -15.36
CA GLU A 289 6.82 -7.64 -14.04
C GLU A 289 7.24 -9.08 -13.74
N VAL A 290 6.36 -10.05 -14.02
CA VAL A 290 6.59 -11.45 -13.68
C VAL A 290 7.44 -12.16 -14.73
N GLU A 291 7.14 -11.99 -16.03
CA GLU A 291 7.73 -12.80 -17.09
C GLU A 291 8.95 -12.11 -17.74
N GLU A 292 8.84 -10.80 -18.04
CA GLU A 292 9.91 -10.09 -18.75
C GLU A 292 11.00 -9.58 -17.79
N SER A 293 10.61 -8.96 -16.66
CA SER A 293 11.59 -8.52 -15.67
C SER A 293 12.06 -9.64 -14.73
N GLY A 294 11.32 -10.74 -14.66
CA GLY A 294 11.67 -11.91 -13.84
C GLY A 294 11.74 -11.57 -12.35
N PHE A 295 10.77 -10.79 -11.84
CA PHE A 295 10.83 -10.26 -10.48
C PHE A 295 11.08 -11.33 -9.41
N PHE A 296 10.35 -12.45 -9.46
CA PHE A 296 10.51 -13.52 -8.44
C PHE A 296 11.81 -14.32 -8.62
N GLU A 297 12.25 -14.52 -9.86
CA GLU A 297 13.48 -15.25 -10.19
C GLU A 297 14.73 -14.47 -9.83
N ASN A 298 14.68 -13.14 -9.83
CA ASN A 298 15.82 -12.27 -9.61
C ASN A 298 15.84 -11.60 -8.23
N ASN A 299 14.78 -11.72 -7.43
CA ASN A 299 14.65 -11.08 -6.14
C ASN A 299 15.02 -12.04 -4.99
N PHE A 300 15.91 -11.61 -4.09
CA PHE A 300 16.32 -12.41 -2.94
C PHE A 300 15.16 -12.70 -1.97
N LEU A 301 14.18 -11.80 -1.86
CA LEU A 301 13.00 -12.00 -1.01
C LEU A 301 12.23 -13.27 -1.41
N ALA A 302 12.08 -13.51 -2.72
CA ALA A 302 11.46 -14.73 -3.24
C ALA A 302 12.37 -15.94 -3.08
N LYS A 303 13.68 -15.80 -3.38
CA LYS A 303 14.65 -16.91 -3.27
C LYS A 303 14.81 -17.41 -1.84
N GLU A 304 14.70 -16.55 -0.85
CA GLU A 304 14.77 -16.92 0.57
C GLU A 304 13.38 -17.22 1.18
N GLY A 305 12.32 -17.14 0.38
CA GLY A 305 10.96 -17.48 0.79
C GLY A 305 10.32 -16.47 1.73
N PHE A 306 10.73 -15.21 1.68
CA PHE A 306 10.07 -14.12 2.40
C PHE A 306 8.85 -13.60 1.67
N ILE A 307 8.75 -13.85 0.36
CA ILE A 307 7.57 -13.60 -0.48
C ILE A 307 7.30 -14.79 -1.40
N HIS A 308 6.01 -14.96 -1.78
CA HIS A 308 5.52 -16.05 -2.60
C HIS A 308 4.61 -15.52 -3.69
N ARG A 309 4.84 -15.92 -4.94
CA ARG A 309 4.10 -15.44 -6.13
C ARG A 309 2.59 -15.65 -6.02
N ASP A 310 2.17 -16.79 -5.47
CA ASP A 310 0.77 -17.17 -5.29
C ASP A 310 0.00 -16.33 -4.26
N ARG A 311 0.68 -15.47 -3.52
CA ARG A 311 0.10 -14.53 -2.55
C ARG A 311 0.03 -13.09 -3.06
N PHE A 312 0.38 -12.85 -4.31
CA PHE A 312 0.26 -11.54 -4.95
C PHE A 312 -1.06 -11.43 -5.70
N SER A 313 -1.62 -10.23 -5.73
CA SER A 313 -2.88 -9.92 -6.43
C SER A 313 -2.77 -8.64 -7.26
N GLY A 314 -3.58 -8.51 -8.31
CA GLY A 314 -3.90 -7.22 -8.91
C GLY A 314 -4.99 -6.53 -8.10
N MET A 315 -4.90 -5.24 -7.91
CA MET A 315 -5.87 -4.48 -7.13
C MET A 315 -6.65 -3.50 -7.99
N TYR A 316 -7.96 -3.48 -7.81
CA TYR A 316 -8.86 -2.48 -8.38
C TYR A 316 -9.18 -1.42 -7.33
N GLY A 317 -9.00 -0.15 -7.68
CA GLY A 317 -9.46 0.97 -6.89
C GLY A 317 -10.67 1.63 -7.54
N LEU A 318 -11.49 2.30 -6.73
CA LEU A 318 -12.67 3.04 -7.19
C LEU A 318 -12.65 4.43 -6.58
N VAL A 319 -13.02 5.43 -7.38
CA VAL A 319 -13.21 6.80 -6.90
C VAL A 319 -14.41 7.44 -7.57
N GLY A 320 -15.19 8.20 -6.79
CA GLY A 320 -16.27 9.02 -7.30
C GLY A 320 -17.56 8.26 -7.59
N LEU A 321 -17.95 7.24 -6.80
CA LEU A 321 -19.23 6.54 -6.95
C LEU A 321 -20.40 7.49 -6.74
N ALA A 322 -20.37 8.34 -5.72
CA ALA A 322 -21.42 9.33 -5.47
C ALA A 322 -21.56 10.32 -6.64
N ASP A 323 -20.44 10.83 -7.15
CA ASP A 323 -20.43 11.71 -8.31
C ASP A 323 -21.00 11.01 -9.56
N CYS A 324 -20.62 9.75 -9.77
CA CYS A 324 -21.12 8.93 -10.88
C CYS A 324 -22.66 8.84 -10.87
N VAL A 325 -23.24 8.42 -9.74
CA VAL A 325 -24.68 8.27 -9.59
C VAL A 325 -25.39 9.63 -9.79
N ASN A 326 -24.88 10.68 -9.16
CA ASN A 326 -25.47 12.01 -9.25
C ASN A 326 -25.43 12.56 -10.68
N ILE A 327 -24.32 12.39 -11.41
CA ILE A 327 -24.19 12.79 -12.82
C ILE A 327 -25.19 12.02 -13.70
N LEU A 328 -25.34 10.71 -13.49
CA LEU A 328 -26.26 9.88 -14.26
C LEU A 328 -27.74 10.29 -14.01
N PHE A 329 -28.10 10.59 -12.75
CA PHE A 329 -29.45 11.07 -12.40
C PHE A 329 -29.72 12.43 -13.04
N GLU A 330 -28.77 13.35 -13.00
CA GLU A 330 -28.88 14.65 -13.64
C GLU A 330 -29.12 14.52 -15.15
N LYS A 331 -28.40 13.63 -15.84
CA LYS A 331 -28.54 13.36 -17.27
C LYS A 331 -29.95 12.88 -17.66
N GLU A 332 -30.62 12.14 -16.79
CA GLU A 332 -31.98 11.65 -17.02
C GLU A 332 -33.07 12.52 -16.38
N GLY A 333 -32.71 13.63 -15.75
CA GLY A 333 -33.65 14.50 -15.04
C GLY A 333 -34.33 13.85 -13.84
N ILE A 334 -33.69 12.79 -13.27
CA ILE A 334 -34.19 12.09 -12.09
C ILE A 334 -33.80 12.87 -10.83
N LYS A 335 -34.78 13.10 -9.95
CA LYS A 335 -34.54 13.73 -8.65
C LYS A 335 -34.04 12.66 -7.67
N GLY A 336 -33.02 12.98 -6.93
CA GLY A 336 -32.40 12.11 -5.93
C GLY A 336 -30.90 12.34 -5.84
N ARG A 337 -30.28 11.87 -4.80
CA ARG A 337 -28.85 12.02 -4.57
C ARG A 337 -28.30 10.79 -3.82
N PHE A 338 -27.15 10.32 -4.24
CA PHE A 338 -26.45 9.22 -3.57
C PHE A 338 -26.23 9.54 -2.08
N GLY A 339 -26.52 8.56 -1.22
CA GLY A 339 -26.46 8.70 0.24
C GLY A 339 -27.73 9.25 0.88
N HIS A 340 -28.66 9.81 0.09
CA HIS A 340 -29.89 10.45 0.59
C HIS A 340 -31.18 9.93 -0.06
N ASP A 341 -31.09 9.15 -1.10
CA ASP A 341 -32.21 8.63 -1.87
C ASP A 341 -32.03 7.14 -2.16
N GLU A 342 -33.09 6.35 -1.94
CA GLU A 342 -33.03 4.90 -2.07
C GLU A 342 -32.75 4.42 -3.50
N ASN A 343 -33.34 5.09 -4.51
CA ASN A 343 -33.11 4.75 -5.91
C ASN A 343 -31.67 5.09 -6.33
N ALA A 344 -31.14 6.23 -5.85
CA ALA A 344 -29.75 6.59 -6.09
C ALA A 344 -28.78 5.60 -5.43
N ASN A 345 -29.07 5.16 -4.20
CA ASN A 345 -28.26 4.14 -3.50
C ASN A 345 -28.34 2.78 -4.22
N SER A 346 -29.52 2.39 -4.69
CA SER A 346 -29.72 1.15 -5.47
C SER A 346 -28.93 1.16 -6.77
N LEU A 347 -28.90 2.27 -7.50
CA LEU A 347 -28.04 2.40 -8.70
C LEU A 347 -26.55 2.27 -8.32
N GLY A 348 -26.12 2.83 -7.18
CA GLY A 348 -24.77 2.67 -6.69
C GLY A 348 -24.39 1.20 -6.42
N VAL A 349 -25.29 0.45 -5.81
CA VAL A 349 -25.11 -1.00 -5.59
C VAL A 349 -25.02 -1.75 -6.92
N GLU A 350 -25.92 -1.47 -7.87
CA GLU A 350 -25.92 -2.09 -9.20
C GLU A 350 -24.60 -1.83 -9.95
N ILE A 351 -24.07 -0.60 -9.89
CA ILE A 351 -22.76 -0.27 -10.48
C ILE A 351 -21.64 -1.13 -9.84
N MET A 352 -21.65 -1.30 -8.53
CA MET A 352 -20.67 -2.11 -7.83
C MET A 352 -20.78 -3.60 -8.19
N GLU A 353 -22.00 -4.10 -8.41
CA GLU A 353 -22.22 -5.49 -8.86
C GLU A 353 -21.67 -5.72 -10.27
N ILE A 354 -21.86 -4.76 -11.19
CA ILE A 354 -21.28 -4.81 -12.54
C ILE A 354 -19.74 -4.85 -12.48
N ILE A 355 -19.15 -4.03 -11.62
CA ILE A 355 -17.68 -4.01 -11.48
C ILE A 355 -17.14 -5.30 -10.87
N LYS A 356 -17.91 -5.93 -9.98
CA LYS A 356 -17.52 -7.18 -9.31
C LYS A 356 -17.62 -8.40 -10.24
N ALA A 357 -18.56 -8.41 -11.18
CA ALA A 357 -18.80 -9.51 -12.11
C ALA A 357 -17.67 -9.63 -13.16
#